data_f584df110a28cb041a1d71e96b3bafe2
#
_entry.id   f584df110a28cb041a1d71e96b3bafe2
#
_cell.length_a   1.000
_cell.length_b   1.000
_cell.length_c   1.000
_cell.angle_alpha   90.00
_cell.angle_beta   90.00
_cell.angle_gamma   90.00
#
_symmetry.space_group_name_H-M   'P 1'
#
loop_
_entity.id
_entity.type
_entity.pdbx_description
1 polymer ?
#
loop_
_entity_poly.entity_id
_entity_poly.type
_entity_poly.pdbx_seq_one_letter_code
_entity_poly.pdbx_strand_id
1 'polypeptide(L)'
;MDTKDMILELRTKRGLSQEELAEKVFVTRQAVSRWENGDTTPNTETLKLLSKLFDVSINTLLGSPRQLICQCCGMPLEDASISRETDGFFNEEYCKWCYADGEYMYHNMDDLIEVCVNNMASDAFPPEQARAYMQDLLPKLGYWKNQTNLEGAEAFESFKKQLIDEINALHIEGMPKLETLNALVGGYINLEYQLPNGSKVKFLDDGATYLGNQLESTLESGRCFGIAANADFLLVCTYGENGENPELVVYKKR
;
A
#
# COMPACT_ATOMS: atom_id res chain seq x y z
N MET A 1 31.19 -0.78 5.71
CA MET A 1 31.76 -2.14 5.83
C MET A 1 31.08 -2.99 4.77
N ASP A 2 31.80 -3.86 4.07
CA ASP A 2 31.20 -4.65 2.99
C ASP A 2 30.60 -5.95 3.54
N THR A 3 29.71 -6.58 2.77
CA THR A 3 29.06 -7.86 3.14
C THR A 3 30.08 -8.93 3.56
N LYS A 4 31.20 -9.03 2.86
CA LYS A 4 32.29 -9.98 3.18
C LYS A 4 32.86 -9.75 4.57
N ASP A 5 33.09 -8.48 4.92
CA ASP A 5 33.69 -8.11 6.22
C ASP A 5 32.67 -8.37 7.36
N MET A 6 31.39 -8.09 7.11
CA MET A 6 30.30 -8.34 8.08
C MET A 6 30.17 -9.85 8.38
N ILE A 7 30.16 -10.70 7.35
CA ILE A 7 30.04 -12.15 7.54
C ILE A 7 31.23 -12.67 8.33
N LEU A 8 32.46 -12.27 7.96
CA LEU A 8 33.68 -12.67 8.64
C LEU A 8 33.69 -12.21 10.11
N GLU A 9 33.33 -10.95 10.38
CA GLU A 9 33.28 -10.40 11.73
C GLU A 9 32.24 -11.14 12.59
N LEU A 10 31.00 -11.28 12.11
CA LEU A 10 29.91 -11.92 12.86
C LEU A 10 30.21 -13.40 13.13
N ARG A 11 30.78 -14.11 12.16
CA ARG A 11 31.22 -15.50 12.35
C ARG A 11 32.30 -15.62 13.42
N THR A 12 33.32 -14.80 13.31
CA THR A 12 34.44 -14.83 14.27
C THR A 12 34.04 -14.41 15.67
N LYS A 13 33.17 -13.40 15.78
CA LYS A 13 32.59 -12.97 17.06
C LYS A 13 31.79 -14.07 17.75
N ARG A 14 31.18 -14.97 16.97
CA ARG A 14 30.48 -16.15 17.50
C ARG A 14 31.38 -17.36 17.69
N GLY A 15 32.66 -17.26 17.40
CA GLY A 15 33.62 -18.34 17.53
C GLY A 15 33.44 -19.49 16.55
N LEU A 16 32.70 -19.26 15.45
CA LEU A 16 32.42 -20.31 14.48
C LEU A 16 33.52 -20.43 13.45
N SER A 17 33.87 -21.68 13.08
CA SER A 17 34.67 -21.96 11.87
C SER A 17 33.84 -21.76 10.61
N GLN A 18 34.50 -21.70 9.44
CA GLN A 18 33.74 -21.65 8.16
C GLN A 18 32.90 -22.91 7.93
N GLU A 19 33.35 -24.07 8.41
CA GLU A 19 32.63 -25.33 8.33
C GLU A 19 31.35 -25.28 9.17
N GLU A 20 31.45 -24.89 10.43
CA GLU A 20 30.29 -24.78 11.34
C GLU A 20 29.30 -23.74 10.88
N LEU A 21 29.74 -22.62 10.29
CA LEU A 21 28.81 -21.67 9.68
C LEU A 21 28.08 -22.29 8.48
N ALA A 22 28.82 -22.99 7.61
CA ALA A 22 28.27 -23.63 6.43
C ALA A 22 27.18 -24.66 6.79
N GLU A 23 27.43 -25.50 7.79
CA GLU A 23 26.43 -26.44 8.31
C GLU A 23 25.15 -25.75 8.82
N LYS A 24 25.31 -24.66 9.58
CA LYS A 24 24.17 -23.92 10.17
C LYS A 24 23.27 -23.23 9.14
N VAL A 25 23.81 -22.87 7.98
CA VAL A 25 23.06 -22.19 6.92
C VAL A 25 22.89 -23.05 5.65
N PHE A 26 23.16 -24.37 5.78
CA PHE A 26 22.94 -25.40 4.77
C PHE A 26 23.66 -25.15 3.44
N VAL A 27 24.91 -24.75 3.50
CA VAL A 27 25.77 -24.52 2.33
C VAL A 27 27.09 -25.28 2.45
N THR A 28 27.97 -25.18 1.45
CA THR A 28 29.30 -25.73 1.52
C THR A 28 30.28 -24.78 2.19
N ARG A 29 31.33 -25.29 2.84
CA ARG A 29 32.41 -24.47 3.37
C ARG A 29 33.04 -23.56 2.31
N GLN A 30 33.15 -24.05 1.06
CA GLN A 30 33.68 -23.24 -0.05
C GLN A 30 32.80 -22.02 -0.36
N ALA A 31 31.46 -22.12 -0.18
CA ALA A 31 30.56 -20.97 -0.33
C ALA A 31 30.88 -19.90 0.71
N VAL A 32 31.01 -20.28 1.98
CA VAL A 32 31.40 -19.36 3.06
C VAL A 32 32.74 -18.70 2.78
N SER A 33 33.76 -19.51 2.38
CA SER A 33 35.07 -18.97 2.02
C SER A 33 35.01 -17.94 0.88
N ARG A 34 34.20 -18.17 -0.15
CA ARG A 34 34.00 -17.21 -1.26
C ARG A 34 33.33 -15.93 -0.82
N TRP A 35 32.36 -16.02 0.10
CA TRP A 35 31.70 -14.83 0.63
C TRP A 35 32.68 -13.96 1.43
N GLU A 36 33.49 -14.57 2.30
CA GLU A 36 34.47 -13.86 3.13
C GLU A 36 35.64 -13.28 2.31
N ASN A 37 35.95 -13.88 1.15
CA ASN A 37 36.90 -13.32 0.21
C ASN A 37 36.32 -12.26 -0.71
N GLY A 38 34.96 -12.15 -0.79
CA GLY A 38 34.29 -11.24 -1.67
C GLY A 38 34.13 -11.73 -3.11
N ASP A 39 34.42 -13.01 -3.37
CA ASP A 39 34.27 -13.62 -4.70
C ASP A 39 32.82 -13.75 -5.12
N THR A 40 31.93 -13.99 -4.14
CA THR A 40 30.47 -14.09 -4.32
C THR A 40 29.75 -13.55 -3.11
N THR A 41 28.45 -13.27 -3.26
CA THR A 41 27.55 -12.89 -2.16
C THR A 41 26.54 -14.00 -1.90
N PRO A 42 26.07 -14.18 -0.65
CA PRO A 42 24.96 -15.08 -0.36
C PRO A 42 23.69 -14.67 -1.12
N ASN A 43 22.89 -15.65 -1.52
CA ASN A 43 21.56 -15.37 -2.08
C ASN A 43 20.60 -14.93 -0.97
N THR A 44 19.39 -14.45 -1.36
CA THR A 44 18.40 -13.90 -0.43
C THR A 44 18.00 -14.90 0.67
N GLU A 45 17.80 -16.16 0.34
CA GLU A 45 17.41 -17.18 1.33
C GLU A 45 18.54 -17.44 2.33
N THR A 46 19.78 -17.48 1.85
CA THR A 46 20.94 -17.62 2.74
C THR A 46 21.14 -16.37 3.61
N LEU A 47 20.91 -15.17 3.06
CA LEU A 47 20.95 -13.92 3.85
C LEU A 47 19.91 -13.93 4.98
N LYS A 48 18.71 -14.43 4.76
CA LYS A 48 17.70 -14.62 5.81
C LYS A 48 18.20 -15.56 6.91
N LEU A 49 18.79 -16.70 6.54
CA LEU A 49 19.34 -17.64 7.50
C LEU A 49 20.49 -17.04 8.31
N LEU A 50 21.41 -16.32 7.65
CA LEU A 50 22.50 -15.61 8.29
C LEU A 50 22.00 -14.52 9.24
N SER A 51 21.00 -13.75 8.81
CA SER A 51 20.33 -12.72 9.61
C SER A 51 19.77 -13.31 10.91
N LYS A 52 19.02 -14.39 10.81
CA LYS A 52 18.48 -15.11 11.96
C LYS A 52 19.56 -15.71 12.84
N LEU A 53 20.56 -16.33 12.23
CA LEU A 53 21.68 -16.95 12.96
C LEU A 53 22.51 -15.91 13.73
N PHE A 54 22.82 -14.80 13.12
CA PHE A 54 23.65 -13.76 13.72
C PHE A 54 22.89 -12.73 14.55
N ASP A 55 21.58 -12.75 14.45
CA ASP A 55 20.69 -11.81 15.14
C ASP A 55 20.91 -10.35 14.71
N VAL A 56 21.03 -10.15 13.42
CA VAL A 56 21.18 -8.84 12.77
C VAL A 56 20.29 -8.76 11.54
N SER A 57 19.89 -7.55 11.14
CA SER A 57 19.09 -7.34 9.91
C SER A 57 19.88 -7.73 8.64
N ILE A 58 19.18 -8.01 7.55
CA ILE A 58 19.80 -8.19 6.24
C ILE A 58 20.51 -6.92 5.81
N ASN A 59 19.94 -5.75 6.12
CA ASN A 59 20.57 -4.47 5.85
C ASN A 59 21.95 -4.36 6.55
N THR A 60 22.05 -4.80 7.80
CA THR A 60 23.34 -4.87 8.53
C THR A 60 24.30 -5.85 7.86
N LEU A 61 23.86 -7.05 7.48
CA LEU A 61 24.69 -8.02 6.74
C LEU A 61 25.24 -7.46 5.42
N LEU A 62 24.48 -6.60 4.76
CA LEU A 62 24.86 -5.92 3.52
C LEU A 62 25.72 -4.66 3.76
N GLY A 63 26.11 -4.37 5.01
CA GLY A 63 26.91 -3.21 5.37
C GLY A 63 26.10 -1.93 5.58
N SER A 64 24.82 -2.06 5.87
CA SER A 64 23.87 -0.96 6.12
C SER A 64 23.77 0.05 4.97
N PRO A 65 23.54 -0.39 3.73
CA PRO A 65 23.50 0.48 2.56
C PRO A 65 22.28 1.44 2.58
N ARG A 66 21.25 1.15 3.41
CA ARG A 66 20.05 1.96 3.53
C ARG A 66 19.85 2.44 4.97
N GLN A 67 19.38 3.66 5.12
CA GLN A 67 18.82 4.09 6.39
C GLN A 67 17.38 3.58 6.47
N LEU A 68 17.14 2.58 7.30
CA LEU A 68 15.83 2.01 7.51
C LEU A 68 15.02 2.91 8.44
N ILE A 69 13.75 3.10 8.12
CA ILE A 69 12.78 3.81 8.95
C ILE A 69 11.51 2.99 9.11
N CYS A 70 10.89 3.05 10.27
CA CYS A 70 9.62 2.38 10.52
C CYS A 70 8.51 2.97 9.63
N GLN A 71 7.86 2.13 8.85
CA GLN A 71 6.79 2.55 7.94
C GLN A 71 5.46 2.87 8.65
N CYS A 72 5.41 2.71 9.98
CA CYS A 72 4.27 3.09 10.80
C CYS A 72 4.51 4.40 11.57
N CYS A 73 5.63 4.55 12.31
CA CYS A 73 5.90 5.74 13.13
C CYS A 73 7.05 6.62 12.64
N GLY A 74 7.81 6.19 11.62
CA GLY A 74 8.90 6.96 11.03
C GLY A 74 10.21 6.96 11.81
N MET A 75 10.31 6.27 12.96
CA MET A 75 11.56 6.22 13.71
C MET A 75 12.66 5.48 12.92
N PRO A 76 13.93 5.87 13.08
CA PRO A 76 15.05 5.09 12.54
C PRO A 76 15.07 3.67 13.11
N LEU A 77 15.40 2.69 12.25
CA LEU A 77 15.47 1.29 12.63
C LEU A 77 16.93 0.83 12.75
N GLU A 78 17.23 0.22 13.88
CA GLU A 78 18.47 -0.48 14.18
C GLU A 78 18.12 -1.92 14.56
N ASP A 79 19.09 -2.86 14.49
CA ASP A 79 18.85 -4.29 14.79
C ASP A 79 18.11 -4.53 16.12
N ALA A 80 18.37 -3.69 17.13
CA ALA A 80 17.71 -3.77 18.42
C ALA A 80 16.25 -3.27 18.43
N SER A 81 15.85 -2.47 17.44
CA SER A 81 14.52 -1.84 17.36
C SER A 81 13.63 -2.41 16.27
N ILE A 82 14.21 -3.13 15.30
CA ILE A 82 13.46 -3.78 14.22
C ILE A 82 12.54 -4.87 14.80
N SER A 83 11.32 -4.96 14.26
CA SER A 83 10.36 -5.99 14.60
C SER A 83 10.73 -7.36 14.00
N ARG A 84 9.99 -8.39 14.41
CA ARG A 84 10.16 -9.74 13.87
C ARG A 84 8.82 -10.31 13.44
N GLU A 85 8.90 -11.14 12.42
CA GLU A 85 7.81 -12.00 12.02
C GLU A 85 7.63 -13.16 13.01
N THR A 86 6.48 -13.81 12.98
CA THR A 86 6.14 -14.93 13.87
C THR A 86 7.11 -16.12 13.76
N ASP A 87 7.79 -16.25 12.62
CA ASP A 87 8.83 -17.26 12.39
C ASP A 87 10.23 -16.82 12.88
N GLY A 88 10.33 -15.59 13.44
CA GLY A 88 11.53 -15.01 14.04
C GLY A 88 12.48 -14.32 13.06
N PHE A 89 12.11 -14.17 11.80
CA PHE A 89 12.86 -13.32 10.87
C PHE A 89 12.63 -11.84 11.14
N PHE A 90 13.62 -11.00 10.84
CA PHE A 90 13.48 -9.55 10.93
C PHE A 90 12.50 -9.01 9.90
N ASN A 91 11.60 -8.14 10.36
CA ASN A 91 10.76 -7.31 9.49
C ASN A 91 11.38 -5.91 9.43
N GLU A 92 12.17 -5.63 8.40
CA GLU A 92 12.92 -4.37 8.24
C GLU A 92 12.03 -3.15 7.91
N GLU A 93 10.71 -3.31 7.85
CA GLU A 93 9.78 -2.22 7.57
C GLU A 93 9.21 -1.59 8.84
N TYR A 94 9.20 -2.32 9.97
CA TYR A 94 8.55 -1.85 11.20
C TYR A 94 9.44 -1.98 12.43
N CYS A 95 9.22 -1.10 13.39
CA CYS A 95 9.80 -1.27 14.72
C CYS A 95 8.95 -2.21 15.58
N LYS A 96 9.58 -2.82 16.58
CA LYS A 96 8.95 -3.76 17.52
C LYS A 96 7.83 -3.15 18.37
N TRP A 97 7.68 -1.83 18.40
CA TRP A 97 6.58 -1.13 19.09
C TRP A 97 5.38 -0.87 18.17
N CYS A 98 5.58 -0.93 16.86
CA CYS A 98 4.50 -0.76 15.90
C CYS A 98 3.99 -2.08 15.32
N TYR A 99 4.85 -3.10 15.29
CA TYR A 99 4.51 -4.44 14.80
C TYR A 99 5.19 -5.48 15.68
N ALA A 100 4.41 -6.39 16.26
CA ALA A 100 4.88 -7.47 17.11
C ALA A 100 3.96 -8.69 16.99
N ASP A 101 4.52 -9.89 17.06
CA ASP A 101 3.79 -11.16 17.04
C ASP A 101 2.83 -11.34 15.84
N GLY A 102 3.14 -10.72 14.71
CA GLY A 102 2.33 -10.79 13.50
C GLY A 102 1.23 -9.73 13.42
N GLU A 103 1.13 -8.84 14.41
CA GLU A 103 0.05 -7.85 14.49
C GLU A 103 0.56 -6.42 14.58
N TYR A 104 -0.20 -5.48 14.03
CA TYR A 104 0.06 -4.06 14.18
C TYR A 104 -0.52 -3.55 15.50
N MET A 105 0.26 -2.74 16.21
CA MET A 105 -0.13 -2.20 17.52
C MET A 105 -1.00 -0.93 17.41
N TYR A 106 -0.99 -0.26 16.28
CA TYR A 106 -1.73 0.98 16.06
C TYR A 106 -2.60 0.87 14.81
N HIS A 107 -3.90 1.10 15.00
CA HIS A 107 -4.90 1.14 13.93
C HIS A 107 -5.47 2.55 13.73
N ASN A 108 -5.21 3.45 14.67
CA ASN A 108 -5.63 4.85 14.63
C ASN A 108 -4.39 5.74 14.61
N MET A 109 -4.36 6.68 13.66
CA MET A 109 -3.23 7.60 13.49
C MET A 109 -3.11 8.58 14.66
N ASP A 110 -4.23 9.07 15.20
CA ASP A 110 -4.23 10.02 16.30
C ASP A 110 -3.66 9.41 17.59
N ASP A 111 -3.98 8.13 17.86
CA ASP A 111 -3.42 7.41 19.02
C ASP A 111 -1.89 7.31 18.91
N LEU A 112 -1.38 7.00 17.70
CA LEU A 112 0.07 6.96 17.48
C LEU A 112 0.72 8.34 17.60
N ILE A 113 0.06 9.40 17.11
CA ILE A 113 0.55 10.78 17.26
C ILE A 113 0.74 11.11 18.73
N GLU A 114 -0.23 10.81 19.59
CA GLU A 114 -0.11 11.07 21.03
C GLU A 114 1.08 10.33 21.65
N VAL A 115 1.26 9.06 21.31
CA VAL A 115 2.40 8.27 21.79
C VAL A 115 3.73 8.87 21.31
N CYS A 116 3.81 9.25 20.04
CA CYS A 116 5.02 9.85 19.47
C CYS A 116 5.31 11.20 20.12
N VAL A 117 4.31 12.07 20.29
CA VAL A 117 4.44 13.37 20.95
C VAL A 117 4.99 13.21 22.37
N ASN A 118 4.42 12.28 23.15
CA ASN A 118 4.87 12.03 24.52
C ASN A 118 6.33 11.55 24.62
N ASN A 119 6.83 10.88 23.58
CA ASN A 119 8.22 10.38 23.54
C ASN A 119 9.22 11.36 22.92
N MET A 120 8.77 12.26 22.03
CA MET A 120 9.62 13.19 21.29
C MET A 120 9.69 14.58 21.92
N ALA A 121 8.67 14.96 22.68
CA ALA A 121 8.59 16.30 23.25
C ALA A 121 9.72 16.57 24.24
N SER A 122 10.30 17.76 24.12
CA SER A 122 11.36 18.27 24.98
C SER A 122 11.31 19.81 25.01
N ASP A 123 12.13 20.43 25.84
CA ASP A 123 12.25 21.92 25.85
C ASP A 123 12.69 22.46 24.46
N ALA A 124 13.52 21.71 23.73
CA ALA A 124 13.99 22.09 22.39
C ALA A 124 12.99 21.71 21.28
N PHE A 125 12.06 20.81 21.52
CA PHE A 125 11.05 20.34 20.58
C PHE A 125 9.70 20.23 21.29
N PRO A 126 8.95 21.33 21.43
CA PRO A 126 7.69 21.38 22.18
C PRO A 126 6.62 20.43 21.63
N PRO A 127 5.66 19.98 22.44
CA PRO A 127 4.62 19.02 22.05
C PRO A 127 3.84 19.43 20.80
N GLU A 128 3.57 20.73 20.64
CA GLU A 128 2.86 21.26 19.45
C GLU A 128 3.65 21.06 18.17
N GLN A 129 4.97 21.27 18.21
CA GLN A 129 5.84 21.05 17.06
C GLN A 129 5.99 19.57 16.75
N ALA A 130 6.12 18.73 17.80
CA ALA A 130 6.14 17.28 17.65
C ALA A 130 4.86 16.77 16.99
N ARG A 131 3.69 17.28 17.41
CA ARG A 131 2.40 16.94 16.82
C ARG A 131 2.32 17.34 15.36
N ALA A 132 2.63 18.58 15.04
CA ALA A 132 2.62 19.07 13.65
C ALA A 132 3.55 18.25 12.75
N TYR A 133 4.74 17.90 13.26
CA TYR A 133 5.69 17.05 12.56
C TYR A 133 5.10 15.64 12.27
N MET A 134 4.49 15.00 13.27
CA MET A 134 3.89 13.68 13.11
C MET A 134 2.68 13.69 12.17
N GLN A 135 1.83 14.72 12.24
CA GLN A 135 0.71 14.91 11.34
C GLN A 135 1.13 15.07 9.88
N ASP A 136 2.29 15.68 9.63
CA ASP A 136 2.86 15.79 8.28
C ASP A 136 3.55 14.49 7.82
N LEU A 137 4.20 13.78 8.74
CA LEU A 137 5.01 12.59 8.44
C LEU A 137 4.16 11.35 8.21
N LEU A 138 3.26 11.01 9.14
CA LEU A 138 2.58 9.72 9.17
C LEU A 138 1.81 9.41 7.88
N PRO A 139 1.04 10.33 7.26
CA PRO A 139 0.33 10.07 6.02
C PRO A 139 1.25 9.70 4.84
N LYS A 140 2.55 10.00 4.95
CA LYS A 140 3.54 9.72 3.91
C LYS A 140 4.18 8.33 4.04
N LEU A 141 3.99 7.65 5.18
CA LEU A 141 4.54 6.33 5.47
C LEU A 141 3.69 5.22 4.85
N GLY A 142 4.34 4.12 4.49
CA GLY A 142 3.73 3.01 3.76
C GLY A 142 2.53 2.38 4.47
N TYR A 143 2.60 2.21 5.77
CA TYR A 143 1.51 1.64 6.58
C TYR A 143 0.20 2.45 6.45
N TRP A 144 0.27 3.76 6.67
CA TRP A 144 -0.92 4.63 6.64
C TRP A 144 -1.46 4.85 5.24
N LYS A 145 -0.58 4.94 4.24
CA LYS A 145 -1.02 4.96 2.82
C LYS A 145 -1.81 3.73 2.45
N ASN A 146 -1.38 2.56 2.90
CA ASN A 146 -2.05 1.31 2.61
C ASN A 146 -3.39 1.21 3.36
N GLN A 147 -3.47 1.68 4.61
CA GLN A 147 -4.73 1.73 5.37
C GLN A 147 -5.74 2.68 4.74
N THR A 148 -5.33 3.89 4.38
CA THR A 148 -6.21 4.85 3.68
C THR A 148 -6.74 4.26 2.37
N ASN A 149 -5.91 3.52 1.65
CA ASN A 149 -6.35 2.83 0.43
C ASN A 149 -7.32 1.68 0.73
N LEU A 150 -7.15 0.94 1.82
CA LEU A 150 -8.05 -0.15 2.23
C LEU A 150 -9.39 0.40 2.71
N GLU A 151 -9.39 1.41 3.57
CA GLU A 151 -10.62 2.09 4.03
C GLU A 151 -11.36 2.72 2.85
N GLY A 152 -10.64 3.34 1.92
CA GLY A 152 -11.21 3.86 0.69
C GLY A 152 -11.81 2.75 -0.20
N ALA A 153 -11.15 1.59 -0.28
CA ALA A 153 -11.64 0.44 -1.03
C ALA A 153 -12.90 -0.18 -0.38
N GLU A 154 -12.92 -0.33 0.93
CA GLU A 154 -14.09 -0.83 1.66
C GLU A 154 -15.28 0.13 1.59
N ALA A 155 -15.02 1.42 1.76
CA ALA A 155 -16.05 2.46 1.58
C ALA A 155 -16.60 2.46 0.15
N PHE A 156 -15.72 2.27 -0.85
CA PHE A 156 -16.10 2.17 -2.25
C PHE A 156 -16.92 0.91 -2.55
N GLU A 157 -16.56 -0.25 -1.99
CA GLU A 157 -17.34 -1.48 -2.14
C GLU A 157 -18.72 -1.38 -1.45
N SER A 158 -18.78 -0.80 -0.26
CA SER A 158 -20.03 -0.53 0.44
C SER A 158 -20.94 0.40 -0.38
N PHE A 159 -20.34 1.45 -0.92
CA PHE A 159 -21.00 2.38 -1.80
C PHE A 159 -21.52 1.74 -3.10
N LYS A 160 -20.70 0.90 -3.77
CA LYS A 160 -21.16 0.15 -4.96
C LYS A 160 -22.38 -0.71 -4.65
N LYS A 161 -22.37 -1.37 -3.48
CA LYS A 161 -23.52 -2.19 -3.05
C LYS A 161 -24.79 -1.36 -2.86
N GLN A 162 -24.66 -0.22 -2.18
CA GLN A 162 -25.78 0.71 -2.00
C GLN A 162 -26.31 1.20 -3.36
N LEU A 163 -25.45 1.56 -4.29
CA LEU A 163 -25.82 2.03 -5.61
C LEU A 163 -26.53 0.93 -6.45
N ILE A 164 -26.08 -0.32 -6.35
CA ILE A 164 -26.75 -1.46 -6.98
C ILE A 164 -28.18 -1.59 -6.46
N ASP A 165 -28.37 -1.49 -5.14
CA ASP A 165 -29.68 -1.61 -4.52
C ASP A 165 -30.60 -0.46 -4.92
N GLU A 166 -30.10 0.77 -4.98
CA GLU A 166 -30.84 1.95 -5.44
C GLU A 166 -31.23 1.84 -6.91
N ILE A 167 -30.33 1.41 -7.80
CA ILE A 167 -30.61 1.21 -9.23
C ILE A 167 -31.65 0.11 -9.42
N ASN A 168 -31.52 -1.00 -8.73
CA ASN A 168 -32.51 -2.09 -8.82
C ASN A 168 -33.88 -1.68 -8.28
N ALA A 169 -33.95 -0.76 -7.32
CA ALA A 169 -35.21 -0.21 -6.79
C ALA A 169 -35.95 0.67 -7.78
N LEU A 170 -35.27 1.23 -8.79
CA LEU A 170 -35.92 2.05 -9.83
C LEU A 170 -36.78 1.23 -10.79
N HIS A 171 -36.70 -0.08 -10.81
CA HIS A 171 -37.51 -0.98 -11.65
C HIS A 171 -37.60 -0.54 -13.12
N ILE A 172 -36.48 -0.24 -13.73
CA ILE A 172 -36.41 0.26 -15.11
C ILE A 172 -36.88 -0.83 -16.07
N GLU A 173 -37.88 -0.53 -16.87
CA GLU A 173 -38.51 -1.48 -17.81
C GLU A 173 -37.46 -2.03 -18.81
N GLY A 174 -37.37 -3.35 -18.90
CA GLY A 174 -36.43 -4.06 -19.79
C GLY A 174 -35.00 -4.10 -19.29
N MET A 175 -34.69 -3.56 -18.11
CA MET A 175 -33.37 -3.66 -17.50
C MET A 175 -33.30 -4.89 -16.58
N PRO A 176 -32.38 -5.84 -16.80
CA PRO A 176 -32.18 -6.94 -15.88
C PRO A 176 -31.62 -6.41 -14.54
N LYS A 177 -31.92 -7.15 -13.46
CA LYS A 177 -31.38 -6.84 -12.14
C LYS A 177 -29.85 -6.81 -12.18
N LEU A 178 -29.26 -5.73 -11.70
CA LEU A 178 -27.81 -5.63 -11.55
C LEU A 178 -27.33 -6.49 -10.38
N GLU A 179 -26.37 -7.36 -10.62
CA GLU A 179 -25.71 -8.16 -9.59
C GLU A 179 -24.39 -7.54 -9.17
N THR A 180 -23.69 -6.88 -10.09
CA THR A 180 -22.40 -6.24 -9.87
C THR A 180 -22.31 -4.91 -10.59
N LEU A 181 -21.72 -3.92 -9.94
CA LEU A 181 -21.15 -2.74 -10.58
C LEU A 181 -19.69 -3.09 -10.90
N ASN A 182 -19.41 -3.36 -12.16
CA ASN A 182 -18.03 -3.43 -12.60
C ASN A 182 -17.47 -2.02 -12.48
N ALA A 183 -16.64 -1.85 -11.46
CA ALA A 183 -15.94 -0.61 -11.23
C ALA A 183 -15.21 -0.24 -12.52
N LEU A 184 -15.82 0.66 -13.15
CA LEU A 184 -15.28 1.75 -13.90
C LEU A 184 -14.35 1.47 -15.05
N VAL A 185 -13.46 0.51 -15.11
CA VAL A 185 -12.36 0.77 -16.03
C VAL A 185 -11.94 -0.40 -16.92
N GLY A 186 -12.05 -1.60 -16.46
CA GLY A 186 -11.36 -2.71 -17.13
C GLY A 186 -11.84 -3.08 -18.54
N GLY A 187 -13.12 -2.98 -18.83
CA GLY A 187 -13.68 -3.50 -20.07
C GLY A 187 -14.31 -2.44 -21.00
N TYR A 188 -14.43 -1.21 -20.54
CA TYR A 188 -15.17 -0.15 -21.25
C TYR A 188 -14.31 1.04 -21.68
N ILE A 189 -13.03 0.98 -21.43
CA ILE A 189 -12.05 2.00 -21.83
C ILE A 189 -12.01 2.08 -23.36
N ASN A 190 -11.99 3.30 -23.89
CA ASN A 190 -11.98 3.60 -25.31
C ASN A 190 -13.20 3.12 -26.11
N LEU A 191 -14.26 2.65 -25.45
CA LEU A 191 -15.51 2.37 -26.12
C LEU A 191 -16.35 3.65 -26.28
N GLU A 192 -16.90 3.84 -27.45
CA GLU A 192 -17.79 4.96 -27.80
C GLU A 192 -19.25 4.52 -27.70
N TYR A 193 -20.05 5.23 -26.97
CA TYR A 193 -21.48 5.00 -26.81
C TYR A 193 -22.27 6.18 -27.41
N GLN A 194 -23.33 5.87 -28.12
CA GLN A 194 -24.23 6.89 -28.66
C GLN A 194 -25.41 7.05 -27.71
N LEU A 195 -25.64 8.28 -27.24
CA LEU A 195 -26.74 8.63 -26.37
C LEU A 195 -28.05 8.79 -27.18
N PRO A 196 -29.24 8.72 -26.53
CA PRO A 196 -30.51 8.92 -27.17
C PRO A 196 -30.67 10.27 -27.91
N ASN A 197 -29.97 11.31 -27.43
CA ASN A 197 -29.94 12.64 -28.04
C ASN A 197 -28.96 12.74 -29.23
N GLY A 198 -28.29 11.65 -29.61
CA GLY A 198 -27.35 11.63 -30.70
C GLY A 198 -25.89 11.95 -30.30
N SER A 199 -25.65 12.41 -29.11
CA SER A 199 -24.30 12.68 -28.59
C SER A 199 -23.54 11.36 -28.38
N LYS A 200 -22.22 11.44 -28.36
CA LYS A 200 -21.35 10.29 -28.13
C LYS A 200 -20.58 10.44 -26.84
N VAL A 201 -20.49 9.38 -26.05
CA VAL A 201 -19.68 9.30 -24.83
C VAL A 201 -18.53 8.34 -25.06
N LYS A 202 -17.32 8.77 -24.75
CA LYS A 202 -16.13 7.95 -24.79
C LYS A 202 -15.44 7.96 -23.44
N PHE A 203 -15.13 6.78 -22.90
CA PHE A 203 -14.37 6.61 -21.65
C PHE A 203 -12.89 6.45 -21.97
N LEU A 204 -12.03 7.15 -21.25
CA LEU A 204 -10.60 7.14 -21.39
C LEU A 204 -9.93 6.53 -20.15
N ASP A 205 -8.67 6.09 -20.31
CA ASP A 205 -7.87 5.45 -19.26
C ASP A 205 -7.61 6.34 -18.03
N ASP A 206 -7.64 7.66 -18.21
CA ASP A 206 -7.46 8.64 -17.14
C ASP A 206 -8.75 8.93 -16.35
N GLY A 207 -9.84 8.23 -16.66
CA GLY A 207 -11.15 8.47 -16.07
C GLY A 207 -11.88 9.68 -16.66
N ALA A 208 -11.31 10.34 -17.68
CA ALA A 208 -11.98 11.42 -18.36
C ALA A 208 -13.09 10.89 -19.28
N THR A 209 -14.21 11.56 -19.27
CA THR A 209 -15.39 11.25 -20.10
C THR A 209 -15.60 12.40 -21.09
N TYR A 210 -15.70 12.07 -22.36
CA TYR A 210 -16.01 13.04 -23.40
C TYR A 210 -17.43 12.83 -23.91
N LEU A 211 -18.20 13.90 -23.96
CA LEU A 211 -19.52 13.97 -24.61
C LEU A 211 -19.37 14.72 -25.93
N GLY A 212 -19.35 13.98 -27.04
CA GLY A 212 -19.15 14.57 -28.36
C GLY A 212 -17.76 15.15 -28.57
N ASN A 213 -17.65 16.26 -29.30
CA ASN A 213 -16.40 17.01 -29.51
C ASN A 213 -16.15 18.10 -28.49
N GLN A 214 -17.01 18.21 -27.46
CA GLN A 214 -16.87 19.17 -26.37
C GLN A 214 -16.69 18.41 -25.08
N LEU A 215 -15.68 18.79 -24.31
CA LEU A 215 -15.61 18.52 -22.89
C LEU A 215 -16.82 19.27 -22.32
N GLU A 216 -17.89 18.56 -22.01
CA GLU A 216 -19.06 19.27 -21.51
C GLU A 216 -18.78 19.78 -20.10
N SER A 217 -19.24 21.02 -19.89
CA SER A 217 -19.20 21.74 -18.61
C SER A 217 -19.88 20.99 -17.45
N THR A 218 -20.69 19.99 -17.73
CA THR A 218 -21.24 19.04 -16.75
C THR A 218 -20.18 18.19 -16.05
N LEU A 219 -19.01 18.01 -16.67
CA LEU A 219 -17.88 17.36 -16.01
C LEU A 219 -17.01 18.35 -15.22
N GLU A 220 -17.09 19.64 -15.52
CA GLU A 220 -16.47 20.68 -14.69
C GLU A 220 -17.22 20.90 -13.38
N SER A 221 -18.53 20.63 -13.34
CA SER A 221 -19.37 20.75 -12.14
C SER A 221 -19.77 19.41 -11.50
N GLY A 222 -19.61 18.28 -12.17
CA GLY A 222 -19.99 16.97 -11.66
C GLY A 222 -18.89 15.96 -11.86
N ARG A 223 -18.40 15.33 -10.80
CA ARG A 223 -17.51 14.18 -10.92
C ARG A 223 -18.33 12.97 -11.30
N CYS A 224 -18.06 12.41 -12.49
CA CYS A 224 -18.54 11.07 -12.83
C CYS A 224 -17.90 10.08 -11.85
N PHE A 225 -18.74 9.36 -11.10
CA PHE A 225 -18.27 8.62 -9.97
C PHE A 225 -18.73 7.15 -9.98
N GLY A 226 -19.65 6.81 -10.84
CA GLY A 226 -20.06 5.44 -11.05
C GLY A 226 -20.60 5.23 -12.47
N ILE A 227 -20.13 4.16 -13.12
CA ILE A 227 -20.64 3.71 -14.40
C ILE A 227 -20.92 2.22 -14.30
N ALA A 228 -22.14 1.83 -14.65
CA ALA A 228 -22.50 0.44 -14.85
C ALA A 228 -22.95 0.25 -16.29
N ALA A 229 -22.51 -0.80 -16.92
CA ALA A 229 -22.96 -1.14 -18.26
C ALA A 229 -23.24 -2.63 -18.37
N ASN A 230 -24.31 -2.96 -19.07
CA ASN A 230 -24.54 -4.33 -19.57
C ASN A 230 -24.72 -4.29 -21.09
N ALA A 231 -25.18 -5.39 -21.70
CA ALA A 231 -25.38 -5.46 -23.14
C ALA A 231 -26.31 -4.36 -23.68
N ASP A 232 -27.28 -3.92 -22.89
CA ASP A 232 -28.40 -3.09 -23.36
C ASP A 232 -28.42 -1.68 -22.76
N PHE A 233 -27.78 -1.46 -21.60
CA PHE A 233 -27.87 -0.20 -20.87
C PHE A 233 -26.49 0.31 -20.42
N LEU A 234 -26.39 1.63 -20.32
CA LEU A 234 -25.31 2.36 -19.71
C LEU A 234 -25.91 3.26 -18.63
N LEU A 235 -25.42 3.11 -17.39
CA LEU A 235 -25.80 3.94 -16.26
C LEU A 235 -24.61 4.81 -15.89
N VAL A 236 -24.86 6.11 -15.76
CA VAL A 236 -23.86 7.09 -15.35
C VAL A 236 -24.37 7.80 -14.10
N CYS A 237 -23.61 7.71 -13.03
CA CYS A 237 -23.87 8.44 -11.80
C CYS A 237 -22.92 9.61 -11.68
N THR A 238 -23.45 10.82 -11.52
CA THR A 238 -22.67 12.05 -11.35
C THR A 238 -23.01 12.70 -10.01
N TYR A 239 -22.04 13.41 -9.42
CA TYR A 239 -22.26 14.26 -8.25
C TYR A 239 -21.96 15.71 -8.57
N GLY A 240 -22.62 16.63 -7.89
CA GLY A 240 -22.24 18.03 -7.87
C GLY A 240 -20.88 18.28 -7.19
N GLU A 241 -20.34 19.49 -7.34
CA GLU A 241 -18.99 19.88 -6.87
C GLU A 241 -18.68 19.54 -5.41
N ASN A 242 -19.70 19.43 -4.56
CA ASN A 242 -19.55 19.15 -3.13
C ASN A 242 -20.03 17.73 -2.73
N GLY A 243 -20.20 16.82 -3.69
CA GLY A 243 -20.72 15.49 -3.41
C GLY A 243 -22.20 15.46 -3.07
N GLU A 244 -22.91 16.57 -3.26
CA GLU A 244 -24.33 16.70 -3.01
C GLU A 244 -25.14 16.36 -4.27
N ASN A 245 -26.33 15.79 -4.06
CA ASN A 245 -27.32 15.46 -5.11
C ASN A 245 -26.79 14.53 -6.20
N PRO A 246 -26.65 13.22 -5.91
CA PRO A 246 -26.31 12.24 -6.94
C PRO A 246 -27.41 12.22 -8.01
N GLU A 247 -27.01 12.33 -9.27
CA GLU A 247 -27.91 12.21 -10.42
C GLU A 247 -27.56 10.93 -11.17
N LEU A 248 -28.56 10.05 -11.36
CA LEU A 248 -28.41 8.83 -12.11
C LEU A 248 -29.05 9.00 -13.49
N VAL A 249 -28.25 8.86 -14.53
CA VAL A 249 -28.73 8.89 -15.92
C VAL A 249 -28.59 7.49 -16.53
N VAL A 250 -29.70 7.01 -17.09
CA VAL A 250 -29.75 5.69 -17.71
C VAL A 250 -29.86 5.85 -19.22
N TYR A 251 -28.95 5.26 -19.95
CA TYR A 251 -28.93 5.24 -21.41
C TYR A 251 -29.15 3.83 -21.94
N LYS A 252 -30.12 3.66 -22.85
CA LYS A 252 -30.32 2.40 -23.56
C LYS A 252 -29.40 2.33 -24.77
N LYS A 253 -28.62 1.26 -24.89
CA LYS A 253 -27.84 0.99 -26.10
C LYS A 253 -28.80 0.73 -27.28
N ARG A 254 -28.43 1.22 -28.44
CA ARG A 254 -29.17 0.96 -29.69
C ARG A 254 -28.55 -0.19 -30.43
#